data_7c7b278cb7f14d160494b32bc85f3072
#
_entry.id   7c7b278cb7f14d160494b32bc85f3072
#
_cell.length_a   1.000
_cell.length_b   1.000
_cell.length_c   1.000
_cell.angle_alpha   90.00
_cell.angle_beta   90.00
_cell.angle_gamma   90.00
#
_symmetry.space_group_name_H-M   'P 1'
#
loop_
_entity.id
_entity.type
_entity.pdbx_description
1 polymer ?
#
loop_
_entity_poly.entity_id
_entity_poly.type
_entity_poly.pdbx_seq_one_letter_code
_entity_poly.pdbx_strand_id
1 'polypeptide(L)'
;SCYNNSRIKCGREDGKMERIKRFTINHDILMPGFYISRVDGDITTYDMRTRRPNMGNYMSDLTMHSVEHMFATYIRNSEIADDVVYFGPMGCQTGFYLLIRNADDKQVFEITKKVLQEILDHEGPVFGASAVECGNYRNLELAAAKEECRTYLEVLKKQTNMEFTYPQ
;
A
#
# COMPACT_ATOMS: atom_id res chain seq x y z
N SER A 1 18.42 -25.34 -35.64
CA SER A 1 18.10 -25.17 -34.23
C SER A 1 16.98 -24.13 -34.12
N CYS A 2 15.73 -24.61 -34.11
CA CYS A 2 14.53 -23.77 -34.08
C CYS A 2 14.15 -23.47 -32.64
N TYR A 3 14.26 -22.22 -32.20
CA TYR A 3 13.63 -21.73 -30.96
C TYR A 3 12.18 -21.40 -31.25
N ASN A 4 11.30 -22.24 -30.73
CA ASN A 4 9.86 -22.04 -30.81
C ASN A 4 9.43 -21.05 -29.70
N ASN A 5 9.18 -19.82 -30.08
CA ASN A 5 8.74 -18.75 -29.17
C ASN A 5 7.23 -18.58 -29.35
N SER A 6 6.45 -19.48 -28.74
CA SER A 6 4.99 -19.34 -28.69
C SER A 6 4.59 -18.36 -27.58
N ARG A 7 4.76 -17.08 -27.83
CA ARG A 7 4.00 -16.05 -27.13
C ARG A 7 2.56 -16.13 -27.63
N ILE A 8 1.68 -16.67 -26.82
CA ILE A 8 0.23 -16.55 -27.05
C ILE A 8 -0.08 -15.05 -27.03
N LYS A 9 -0.26 -14.48 -28.20
CA LYS A 9 -0.89 -13.15 -28.34
C LYS A 9 -2.36 -13.37 -28.00
N CYS A 10 -2.77 -13.00 -26.80
CA CYS A 10 -4.17 -12.79 -26.50
C CYS A 10 -4.69 -11.72 -27.47
N GLY A 11 -5.48 -12.14 -28.46
CA GLY A 11 -6.03 -11.26 -29.48
C GLY A 11 -6.94 -10.22 -28.82
N ARG A 12 -6.62 -8.96 -28.99
CA ARG A 12 -7.56 -7.87 -28.69
C ARG A 12 -8.58 -7.88 -29.84
N GLU A 13 -9.73 -8.43 -29.60
CA GLU A 13 -10.88 -8.23 -30.48
C GLU A 13 -11.41 -6.83 -30.17
N ASP A 14 -11.62 -6.02 -31.19
CA ASP A 14 -12.35 -4.74 -31.23
C ASP A 14 -11.68 -3.45 -30.76
N GLY A 15 -10.37 -3.34 -30.69
CA GLY A 15 -9.71 -2.04 -30.47
C GLY A 15 -10.03 -1.32 -29.15
N LYS A 16 -10.82 -1.95 -28.28
CA LYS A 16 -11.24 -1.39 -26.99
C LYS A 16 -10.22 -1.73 -25.92
N MET A 17 -9.68 -0.72 -25.24
CA MET A 17 -8.77 -0.94 -24.11
C MET A 17 -9.53 -1.60 -22.94
N GLU A 18 -8.95 -2.67 -22.39
CA GLU A 18 -9.48 -3.26 -21.16
C GLU A 18 -9.25 -2.33 -19.96
N ARG A 19 -10.25 -2.24 -19.09
CA ARG A 19 -10.12 -1.51 -17.83
C ARG A 19 -9.17 -2.26 -16.90
N ILE A 20 -8.22 -1.56 -16.32
CA ILE A 20 -7.36 -2.15 -15.29
C ILE A 20 -8.18 -2.46 -14.03
N LYS A 21 -7.79 -3.52 -13.30
CA LYS A 21 -8.55 -4.08 -12.18
C LYS A 21 -8.92 -3.04 -11.12
N ARG A 22 -8.00 -2.13 -10.79
CA ARG A 22 -8.27 -1.07 -9.79
C ARG A 22 -9.40 -0.09 -10.18
N PHE A 23 -9.74 0.03 -11.47
CA PHE A 23 -10.86 0.85 -11.94
C PHE A 23 -12.20 0.11 -11.93
N THR A 24 -12.20 -1.18 -11.60
CA THR A 24 -13.43 -1.98 -11.47
C THR A 24 -13.98 -2.02 -10.05
N ILE A 25 -13.20 -1.54 -9.06
CA ILE A 25 -13.62 -1.44 -7.67
C ILE A 25 -14.58 -0.26 -7.52
N ASN A 26 -15.68 -0.47 -6.82
CA ASN A 26 -16.63 0.61 -6.56
C ASN A 26 -16.11 1.55 -5.46
N HIS A 27 -15.56 2.69 -5.87
CA HIS A 27 -14.99 3.68 -4.95
C HIS A 27 -16.04 4.46 -4.16
N ASP A 28 -17.32 4.44 -4.56
CA ASP A 28 -18.38 5.13 -3.83
C ASP A 28 -18.71 4.47 -2.49
N ILE A 29 -18.49 3.15 -2.40
CA ILE A 29 -18.74 2.37 -1.18
C ILE A 29 -17.47 1.94 -0.45
N LEU A 30 -16.30 2.22 -1.02
CA LEU A 30 -15.02 1.81 -0.45
C LEU A 30 -14.70 2.62 0.81
N MET A 31 -14.55 1.92 1.92
CA MET A 31 -14.21 2.50 3.23
C MET A 31 -12.73 2.31 3.54
N PRO A 32 -12.17 3.13 4.44
CA PRO A 32 -10.84 2.84 4.99
C PRO A 32 -10.78 1.43 5.54
N GLY A 33 -9.66 0.76 5.28
CA GLY A 33 -9.45 -0.63 5.67
C GLY A 33 -8.23 -1.22 4.98
N PHE A 34 -8.10 -2.54 5.12
CA PHE A 34 -7.03 -3.33 4.52
C PHE A 34 -7.66 -4.42 3.64
N TYR A 35 -7.33 -4.42 2.36
CA TYR A 35 -7.97 -5.27 1.37
C TYR A 35 -6.95 -5.97 0.47
N ILE A 36 -7.30 -7.15 -0.02
CA ILE A 36 -6.56 -7.79 -1.12
C ILE A 36 -7.04 -7.16 -2.43
N SER A 37 -6.14 -6.43 -3.09
CA SER A 37 -6.44 -5.80 -4.38
C SER A 37 -6.36 -6.81 -5.52
N ARG A 38 -5.26 -7.57 -5.58
CA ARG A 38 -5.04 -8.60 -6.60
C ARG A 38 -3.93 -9.55 -6.20
N VAL A 39 -3.92 -10.71 -6.85
CA VAL A 39 -2.84 -11.69 -6.74
C VAL A 39 -2.26 -11.94 -8.14
N ASP A 40 -0.96 -11.81 -8.28
CA ASP A 40 -0.23 -12.05 -9.51
C ASP A 40 0.88 -13.08 -9.24
N GLY A 41 0.61 -14.34 -9.58
CA GLY A 41 1.53 -15.44 -9.26
C GLY A 41 1.70 -15.58 -7.75
N ASP A 42 2.92 -15.42 -7.27
CA ASP A 42 3.28 -15.48 -5.85
C ASP A 42 3.22 -14.11 -5.13
N ILE A 43 2.83 -13.04 -5.84
CA ILE A 43 2.77 -11.67 -5.30
C ILE A 43 1.32 -11.27 -5.03
N THR A 44 1.04 -10.88 -3.79
CA THR A 44 -0.23 -10.27 -3.39
C THR A 44 -0.05 -8.77 -3.25
N THR A 45 -0.95 -8.00 -3.88
CA THR A 45 -1.06 -6.56 -3.71
C THR A 45 -2.17 -6.25 -2.72
N TYR A 46 -1.80 -5.62 -1.61
CA TYR A 46 -2.75 -5.12 -0.61
C TYR A 46 -3.07 -3.66 -0.85
N ASP A 47 -4.35 -3.33 -0.74
CA ASP A 47 -4.87 -1.96 -0.72
C ASP A 47 -4.97 -1.51 0.74
N MET A 48 -4.05 -0.64 1.13
CA MET A 48 -4.06 -0.01 2.45
C MET A 48 -4.80 1.31 2.34
N ARG A 49 -6.14 1.25 2.42
CA ARG A 49 -7.00 2.42 2.26
C ARG A 49 -7.07 3.20 3.56
N THR A 50 -6.38 4.33 3.61
CA THR A 50 -6.32 5.17 4.82
C THR A 50 -7.42 6.21 4.87
N ARG A 51 -7.93 6.64 3.72
CA ARG A 51 -8.96 7.65 3.60
C ARG A 51 -10.10 7.21 2.70
N ARG A 52 -11.31 7.67 3.00
CA ARG A 52 -12.47 7.40 2.16
C ARG A 52 -12.33 8.12 0.82
N PRO A 53 -12.47 7.42 -0.32
CA PRO A 53 -12.39 8.03 -1.64
C PRO A 53 -13.47 9.09 -1.88
N ASN A 54 -13.12 10.10 -2.67
CA ASN A 54 -14.04 11.12 -3.18
C ASN A 54 -14.77 11.98 -2.14
N MET A 55 -14.23 12.07 -0.91
CA MET A 55 -14.81 12.87 0.16
C MET A 55 -14.07 14.21 0.41
N GLY A 56 -13.12 14.56 -0.44
CA GLY A 56 -12.32 15.78 -0.28
C GLY A 56 -11.29 15.71 0.84
N ASN A 57 -11.19 14.61 1.54
CA ASN A 57 -10.23 14.39 2.62
C ASN A 57 -9.02 13.61 2.10
N TYR A 58 -8.18 14.27 1.32
CA TYR A 58 -7.00 13.65 0.71
C TYR A 58 -5.74 13.91 1.53
N MET A 59 -4.81 12.94 1.50
CA MET A 59 -3.48 13.15 2.08
C MET A 59 -2.72 14.22 1.31
N SER A 60 -1.97 15.07 2.02
CA SER A 60 -0.98 15.93 1.38
C SER A 60 0.21 15.12 0.86
N ASP A 61 0.95 15.68 -0.08
CA ASP A 61 2.19 15.08 -0.56
C ASP A 61 3.19 14.84 0.58
N LEU A 62 3.28 15.79 1.51
CA LEU A 62 4.10 15.69 2.71
C LEU A 62 3.73 14.47 3.56
N THR A 63 2.43 14.25 3.80
CA THR A 63 1.94 13.11 4.58
C THR A 63 2.25 11.81 3.87
N MET A 64 1.92 11.70 2.58
CA MET A 64 2.18 10.48 1.81
C MET A 64 3.66 10.12 1.77
N HIS A 65 4.52 11.09 1.49
CA HIS A 65 5.97 10.90 1.42
C HIS A 65 6.57 10.49 2.76
N SER A 66 6.10 11.11 3.84
CA SER A 66 6.55 10.79 5.19
C SER A 66 6.13 9.39 5.66
N VAL A 67 4.89 9.00 5.39
CA VAL A 67 4.42 7.62 5.66
C VAL A 67 5.19 6.61 4.82
N GLU A 68 5.44 6.91 3.55
CA GLU A 68 6.21 6.03 2.67
C GLU A 68 7.58 5.71 3.27
N HIS A 69 8.34 6.72 3.66
CA HIS A 69 9.67 6.51 4.24
C HIS A 69 9.63 5.70 5.55
N MET A 70 8.71 6.03 6.43
CA MET A 70 8.59 5.37 7.74
C MET A 70 8.10 3.93 7.58
N PHE A 71 7.03 3.71 6.87
CA PHE A 71 6.44 2.38 6.70
C PHE A 71 7.34 1.46 5.88
N ALA A 72 7.89 1.93 4.77
CA ALA A 72 8.79 1.13 3.93
C ALA A 72 10.00 0.65 4.70
N THR A 73 10.56 1.48 5.56
CA THR A 73 11.73 1.11 6.37
C THR A 73 11.37 0.06 7.42
N TYR A 74 10.30 0.26 8.18
CA TYR A 74 9.89 -0.69 9.21
C TYR A 74 9.44 -2.04 8.65
N ILE A 75 8.66 -2.05 7.56
CA ILE A 75 8.20 -3.31 6.97
C ILE A 75 9.37 -4.14 6.41
N ARG A 76 10.39 -3.49 5.87
CA ARG A 76 11.61 -4.14 5.38
C ARG A 76 12.57 -4.58 6.49
N ASN A 77 12.26 -4.27 7.74
CA ASN A 77 12.95 -4.75 8.94
C ASN A 77 12.05 -5.66 9.81
N SER A 78 10.91 -6.09 9.27
CA SER A 78 9.97 -6.99 9.94
C SER A 78 10.26 -8.46 9.65
N GLU A 79 9.46 -9.33 10.22
CA GLU A 79 9.54 -10.79 10.05
C GLU A 79 9.33 -11.24 8.60
N ILE A 80 8.71 -10.40 7.75
CA ILE A 80 8.47 -10.67 6.33
C ILE A 80 9.35 -9.83 5.40
N ALA A 81 10.45 -9.26 5.92
CA ALA A 81 11.33 -8.36 5.19
C ALA A 81 11.75 -8.88 3.80
N ASP A 82 12.12 -10.17 3.72
CA ASP A 82 12.61 -10.79 2.47
C ASP A 82 11.50 -10.94 1.40
N ASP A 83 10.25 -10.90 1.81
CA ASP A 83 9.09 -11.04 0.92
C ASP A 83 8.46 -9.70 0.52
N VAL A 84 8.95 -8.58 1.04
CA VAL A 84 8.47 -7.24 0.69
C VAL A 84 8.98 -6.86 -0.69
N VAL A 85 8.06 -6.67 -1.63
CA VAL A 85 8.37 -6.28 -3.01
C VAL A 85 8.33 -4.77 -3.17
N TYR A 86 7.26 -4.12 -2.68
CA TYR A 86 7.07 -2.69 -2.84
C TYR A 86 6.06 -2.14 -1.82
N PHE A 87 6.27 -0.89 -1.43
CA PHE A 87 5.29 -0.07 -0.72
C PHE A 87 5.33 1.35 -1.30
N GLY A 88 4.16 1.93 -1.56
CA GLY A 88 4.09 3.30 -2.05
C GLY A 88 2.68 3.87 -2.10
N PRO A 89 2.54 5.19 -2.19
CA PRO A 89 1.26 5.87 -2.18
C PRO A 89 0.51 5.70 -3.50
N MET A 90 -0.82 5.78 -3.41
CA MET A 90 -1.70 5.88 -4.57
C MET A 90 -1.80 7.33 -5.05
N GLY A 91 -1.84 7.54 -6.36
CA GLY A 91 -1.98 8.87 -6.95
C GLY A 91 -3.27 9.60 -6.58
N CYS A 92 -4.31 8.88 -6.12
CA CYS A 92 -5.57 9.47 -5.65
C CYS A 92 -5.48 10.05 -4.22
N GLN A 93 -4.35 9.87 -3.53
CA GLN A 93 -4.09 10.40 -2.20
C GLN A 93 -5.01 9.83 -1.10
N THR A 94 -5.55 8.62 -1.29
CA THR A 94 -6.45 7.99 -0.33
C THR A 94 -5.93 6.68 0.25
N GLY A 95 -4.74 6.24 -0.15
CA GLY A 95 -4.15 5.00 0.38
C GLY A 95 -2.79 4.69 -0.19
N PHE A 96 -2.33 3.48 0.13
CA PHE A 96 -1.03 2.94 -0.27
C PHE A 96 -1.21 1.53 -0.83
N TYR A 97 -0.27 1.09 -1.66
CA TYR A 97 -0.14 -0.31 -2.06
C TYR A 97 1.04 -0.96 -1.35
N LEU A 98 0.82 -2.15 -0.84
CA LEU A 98 1.84 -3.02 -0.27
C LEU A 98 1.86 -4.33 -1.07
N LEU A 99 3.01 -4.68 -1.65
CA LEU A 99 3.19 -5.90 -2.43
C LEU A 99 4.08 -6.87 -1.67
N ILE A 100 3.56 -8.06 -1.42
CA ILE A 100 4.26 -9.11 -0.65
C ILE A 100 4.30 -10.40 -1.46
N ARG A 101 5.48 -11.02 -1.50
CA ARG A 101 5.68 -12.35 -2.09
C ARG A 101 5.32 -13.43 -1.08
N ASN A 102 4.72 -14.54 -1.55
CA ASN A 102 4.34 -15.68 -0.71
C ASN A 102 3.57 -15.29 0.55
N ALA A 103 2.64 -14.34 0.42
CA ALA A 103 1.95 -13.73 1.55
C ALA A 103 1.01 -14.70 2.27
N ASP A 104 1.08 -14.68 3.61
CA ASP A 104 0.01 -15.10 4.49
C ASP A 104 -0.78 -13.82 4.87
N ASP A 105 -2.03 -13.72 4.42
CA ASP A 105 -2.80 -12.48 4.51
C ASP A 105 -3.01 -12.02 5.95
N LYS A 106 -3.30 -12.94 6.86
CA LYS A 106 -3.48 -12.62 8.28
C LYS A 106 -2.19 -12.17 8.93
N GLN A 107 -1.07 -12.83 8.61
CA GLN A 107 0.25 -12.44 9.09
C GLN A 107 0.61 -11.03 8.58
N VAL A 108 0.41 -10.74 7.30
CA VAL A 108 0.70 -9.41 6.73
C VAL A 108 -0.16 -8.34 7.41
N PHE A 109 -1.43 -8.63 7.68
CA PHE A 109 -2.32 -7.72 8.40
C PHE A 109 -1.83 -7.43 9.82
N GLU A 110 -1.44 -8.47 10.58
CA GLU A 110 -0.92 -8.29 11.94
C GLU A 110 0.42 -7.54 11.95
N ILE A 111 1.32 -7.86 11.02
CA ILE A 111 2.60 -7.14 10.88
C ILE A 111 2.37 -5.69 10.48
N THR A 112 1.41 -5.41 9.60
CA THR A 112 1.04 -4.04 9.24
C THR A 112 0.61 -3.23 10.46
N LYS A 113 -0.24 -3.78 11.33
CA LYS A 113 -0.63 -3.11 12.59
C LYS A 113 0.57 -2.89 13.50
N LYS A 114 1.46 -3.87 13.61
CA LYS A 114 2.70 -3.76 14.39
C LYS A 114 3.59 -2.63 13.87
N VAL A 115 3.80 -2.57 12.56
CA VAL A 115 4.61 -1.51 11.91
C VAL A 115 3.98 -0.13 12.14
N LEU A 116 2.68 0.01 12.05
CA LEU A 116 2.00 1.27 12.36
C LEU A 116 2.25 1.70 13.81
N GLN A 117 2.22 0.75 14.75
CA GLN A 117 2.55 1.05 16.16
C GLN A 117 4.03 1.42 16.33
N GLU A 118 4.94 0.75 15.65
CA GLU A 118 6.38 1.09 15.67
C GLU A 118 6.61 2.53 15.16
N ILE A 119 5.87 2.96 14.13
CA ILE A 119 5.94 4.35 13.65
C ILE A 119 5.45 5.33 14.74
N LEU A 120 4.37 5.00 15.44
CA LEU A 120 3.87 5.84 16.54
C LEU A 120 4.88 5.96 17.68
N ASP A 121 5.62 4.90 17.96
CA ASP A 121 6.63 4.83 19.02
C ASP A 121 8.01 5.35 18.57
N HIS A 122 8.17 5.64 17.27
CA HIS A 122 9.44 6.09 16.72
C HIS A 122 9.89 7.41 17.32
N GLU A 123 11.14 7.44 17.75
CA GLU A 123 11.85 8.65 18.19
C GLU A 123 13.00 8.94 17.22
N GLY A 124 13.26 10.20 16.98
CA GLY A 124 14.28 10.65 16.06
C GLY A 124 13.74 11.09 14.70
N PRO A 125 14.62 11.37 13.71
CA PRO A 125 14.22 11.88 12.41
C PRO A 125 13.47 10.83 11.58
N VAL A 126 12.75 11.31 10.55
CA VAL A 126 12.23 10.44 9.48
C VAL A 126 13.40 9.73 8.80
N PHE A 127 13.24 8.44 8.50
CA PHE A 127 14.26 7.68 7.77
C PHE A 127 14.51 8.27 6.38
N GLY A 128 15.77 8.28 5.95
CA GLY A 128 16.13 8.74 4.62
C GLY A 128 15.97 10.25 4.41
N ALA A 129 16.00 11.06 5.47
CA ALA A 129 15.76 12.51 5.43
C ALA A 129 17.03 13.31 5.09
N SER A 130 17.81 12.88 4.11
CA SER A 130 18.99 13.59 3.61
C SER A 130 19.00 13.70 2.10
N ALA A 131 19.73 14.68 1.58
CA ALA A 131 19.84 14.91 0.14
C ALA A 131 20.46 13.74 -0.64
N VAL A 132 21.27 12.92 0.04
CA VAL A 132 21.89 11.72 -0.55
C VAL A 132 20.89 10.58 -0.67
N GLU A 133 19.95 10.48 0.27
CA GLU A 133 19.01 9.35 0.39
C GLU A 133 17.70 9.58 -0.34
N CYS A 134 17.29 10.83 -0.52
CA CYS A 134 15.97 11.18 -1.05
C CYS A 134 16.05 12.36 -2.02
N GLY A 135 15.32 12.25 -3.12
CA GLY A 135 15.24 13.30 -4.14
C GLY A 135 14.48 14.56 -3.69
N ASN A 136 13.72 14.48 -2.59
CA ASN A 136 12.99 15.61 -1.99
C ASN A 136 12.97 15.51 -0.45
N TYR A 137 14.13 15.42 0.15
CA TYR A 137 14.27 15.15 1.60
C TYR A 137 13.66 16.22 2.51
N ARG A 138 13.41 17.42 2.00
CA ARG A 138 12.77 18.49 2.78
C ARG A 138 11.26 18.33 2.90
N ASN A 139 10.66 17.47 2.07
CA ASN A 139 9.23 17.18 2.09
C ASN A 139 8.92 15.98 3.01
N LEU A 140 9.47 15.99 4.23
CA LEU A 140 9.33 14.90 5.21
C LEU A 140 9.06 15.50 6.60
N GLU A 141 8.05 14.96 7.29
CA GLU A 141 7.68 15.36 8.64
C GLU A 141 7.17 14.16 9.44
N LEU A 142 7.83 13.84 10.54
CA LEU A 142 7.46 12.70 11.39
C LEU A 142 6.05 12.84 11.98
N ALA A 143 5.69 14.04 12.43
CA ALA A 143 4.37 14.29 13.02
C ALA A 143 3.23 13.99 12.04
N ALA A 144 3.38 14.35 10.76
CA ALA A 144 2.39 14.04 9.71
C ALA A 144 2.27 12.53 9.48
N ALA A 145 3.39 11.81 9.43
CA ALA A 145 3.40 10.35 9.32
C ALA A 145 2.71 9.69 10.51
N LYS A 146 3.03 10.12 11.73
CA LYS A 146 2.42 9.57 12.95
C LYS A 146 0.91 9.81 13.01
N GLU A 147 0.45 10.97 12.63
CA GLU A 147 -1.00 11.27 12.63
C GLU A 147 -1.76 10.36 11.68
N GLU A 148 -1.30 10.21 10.45
CA GLU A 148 -1.93 9.31 9.47
C GLU A 148 -1.88 7.85 9.94
N CYS A 149 -0.74 7.39 10.43
CA CYS A 149 -0.58 6.03 10.95
C CYS A 149 -1.44 5.76 12.18
N ARG A 150 -1.63 6.75 13.06
CA ARG A 150 -2.51 6.61 14.24
C ARG A 150 -3.95 6.41 13.81
N THR A 151 -4.45 7.24 12.92
CA THR A 151 -5.81 7.14 12.41
C THR A 151 -6.05 5.81 11.70
N TYR A 152 -5.11 5.39 10.86
CA TYR A 152 -5.22 4.14 10.13
C TYR A 152 -5.14 2.92 11.05
N LEU A 153 -4.26 2.92 12.04
CA LEU A 153 -4.16 1.84 13.02
C LEU A 153 -5.50 1.61 13.76
N GLU A 154 -6.19 2.69 14.14
CA GLU A 154 -7.51 2.58 14.76
C GLU A 154 -8.56 1.98 13.80
N VAL A 155 -8.49 2.28 12.52
CA VAL A 155 -9.32 1.64 11.49
C VAL A 155 -9.05 0.13 11.46
N LEU A 156 -7.77 -0.27 11.41
CA LEU A 156 -7.40 -1.69 11.33
C LEU A 156 -7.75 -2.47 12.60
N LYS A 157 -7.62 -1.86 13.78
CA LYS A 157 -8.02 -2.48 15.05
C LYS A 157 -9.52 -2.80 15.10
N LYS A 158 -10.34 -2.05 14.38
CA LYS A 158 -11.80 -2.23 14.30
C LYS A 158 -12.23 -3.10 13.13
N GLN A 159 -11.34 -3.43 12.22
CA GLN A 159 -11.67 -4.24 11.05
C GLN A 159 -12.06 -5.65 11.45
N THR A 160 -13.23 -6.09 11.00
CA THR A 160 -13.76 -7.44 11.26
C THR A 160 -13.66 -8.36 10.03
N ASN A 161 -13.55 -7.80 8.83
CA ASN A 161 -13.41 -8.55 7.58
C ASN A 161 -11.98 -9.12 7.46
N MET A 162 -11.78 -10.33 7.94
CA MET A 162 -10.49 -11.05 7.89
C MET A 162 -10.30 -11.88 6.61
N GLU A 163 -11.20 -11.78 5.66
CA GLU A 163 -11.02 -12.28 4.29
C GLU A 163 -10.44 -11.19 3.38
N PHE A 164 -10.40 -9.95 3.86
CA PHE A 164 -9.81 -8.80 3.19
C PHE A 164 -10.40 -8.51 1.80
N THR A 165 -11.68 -8.85 1.61
CA THR A 165 -12.42 -8.59 0.38
C THR A 165 -12.94 -7.16 0.34
N TYR A 166 -13.03 -6.59 -0.85
CA TYR A 166 -13.68 -5.29 -1.02
C TYR A 166 -15.17 -5.34 -0.68
N PRO A 167 -15.76 -4.21 -0.23
CA PRO A 167 -17.20 -4.07 -0.07
C PRO A 167 -17.95 -4.37 -1.39
N GLN A 168 -19.10 -5.05 -1.29
CA GLN A 168 -19.96 -5.36 -2.43
C GLN A 168 -21.11 -4.36 -2.54
#